data_ec2590220daa069f65923e1d177a719d
#
_entry.id   ec2590220daa069f65923e1d177a719d
#
_cell.length_a   1.000
_cell.length_b   1.000
_cell.length_c   1.000
_cell.angle_alpha   90.00
_cell.angle_beta   90.00
_cell.angle_gamma   90.00
#
_symmetry.space_group_name_H-M   'P 1'
#
loop_
_entity.id
_entity.type
_entity.pdbx_description
1 polymer ?
#
loop_
_entity_poly.entity_id
_entity_poly.type
_entity_poly.pdbx_seq_one_letter_code
_entity_poly.pdbx_strand_id
1 'polypeptide(L)'
;MKVIESNVHTSLDKLKLVMCYALRFEDNRTRIDDLKRKLIDSEARKGEKGLKRPSIDLIDVLLDHMGQSKRIGNCFQKSSIFRMLTQGVDVLQSAPMLLQVMKDLCNGKLSTADYPFMGDRTDNIPDNIIVFYVGGTTYAESRTVHQINTNTTESNKKPLKYFKGKRVVLGGEKVHRSITFLSYLRKLSKLRPAF
;
A
#
# COMPACT_ATOMS: atom_id res chain seq x y z
N MET A 1 -18.50 -8.96 -9.92
CA MET A 1 -19.76 -8.34 -9.52
C MET A 1 -20.56 -9.21 -8.56
N LYS A 2 -20.66 -10.49 -8.75
CA LYS A 2 -21.34 -11.45 -7.83
C LYS A 2 -20.94 -11.31 -6.35
N VAL A 3 -19.70 -10.89 -6.05
CA VAL A 3 -19.20 -10.74 -4.67
C VAL A 3 -19.88 -9.61 -3.90
N ILE A 4 -20.20 -8.48 -4.55
CA ILE A 4 -20.87 -7.33 -3.89
C ILE A 4 -22.32 -7.68 -3.55
N GLU A 5 -22.98 -8.45 -4.40
CA GLU A 5 -24.38 -8.89 -4.25
C GLU A 5 -24.51 -10.10 -3.33
N SER A 6 -23.42 -10.82 -3.08
CA SER A 6 -23.40 -12.03 -2.26
C SER A 6 -23.59 -11.70 -0.77
N ASN A 7 -24.34 -12.56 -0.06
CA ASN A 7 -24.51 -12.46 1.39
C ASN A 7 -23.40 -13.17 2.20
N VAL A 8 -22.47 -13.85 1.52
CA VAL A 8 -21.36 -14.59 2.15
C VAL A 8 -20.31 -13.65 2.73
N HIS A 9 -20.09 -12.48 2.08
CA HIS A 9 -19.05 -11.55 2.47
C HIS A 9 -19.57 -10.45 3.40
N THR A 10 -18.74 -10.06 4.37
CA THR A 10 -19.09 -8.96 5.27
C THR A 10 -19.16 -7.64 4.49
N SER A 11 -19.96 -6.71 4.99
CA SER A 11 -20.07 -5.35 4.45
C SER A 11 -18.71 -4.66 4.36
N LEU A 12 -17.87 -4.90 5.36
CA LEU A 12 -16.51 -4.34 5.42
C LEU A 12 -15.60 -4.92 4.33
N ASP A 13 -15.71 -6.22 4.03
CA ASP A 13 -14.90 -6.86 3.00
C ASP A 13 -15.31 -6.39 1.60
N LYS A 14 -16.61 -6.20 1.39
CA LYS A 14 -17.12 -5.59 0.15
C LYS A 14 -16.58 -4.18 -0.06
N LEU A 15 -16.60 -3.36 1.00
CA LEU A 15 -16.03 -2.01 0.97
C LEU A 15 -14.53 -2.05 0.62
N LYS A 16 -13.75 -2.88 1.30
CA LYS A 16 -12.32 -3.04 1.00
C LYS A 16 -12.06 -3.46 -0.44
N LEU A 17 -12.86 -4.39 -0.96
CA LEU A 17 -12.72 -4.84 -2.34
C LEU A 17 -12.95 -3.70 -3.33
N VAL A 18 -13.99 -2.88 -3.11
CA VAL A 18 -14.24 -1.70 -3.96
C VAL A 18 -13.13 -0.67 -3.82
N MET A 19 -12.59 -0.46 -2.62
CA MET A 19 -11.43 0.41 -2.40
C MET A 19 -10.18 -0.07 -3.16
N CYS A 20 -9.88 -1.37 -3.11
CA CYS A 20 -8.77 -1.95 -3.89
C CYS A 20 -8.99 -1.78 -5.39
N TYR A 21 -10.22 -1.99 -5.87
CA TYR A 21 -10.58 -1.77 -7.26
C TYR A 21 -10.36 -0.30 -7.67
N ALA A 22 -10.86 0.63 -6.85
CA ALA A 22 -10.75 2.06 -7.09
C ALA A 22 -9.30 2.52 -7.20
N LEU A 23 -8.40 2.07 -6.30
CA LEU A 23 -6.97 2.37 -6.36
C LEU A 23 -6.27 1.75 -7.59
N ARG A 24 -6.76 0.61 -8.08
CA ARG A 24 -6.15 -0.07 -9.23
C ARG A 24 -6.58 0.51 -10.57
N PHE A 25 -7.80 1.01 -10.66
CA PHE A 25 -8.46 1.46 -11.88
C PHE A 25 -9.04 2.87 -11.72
N GLU A 26 -8.24 3.80 -11.23
CA GLU A 26 -8.66 5.18 -10.91
C GLU A 26 -9.23 5.94 -12.09
N ASP A 27 -8.76 5.65 -13.30
CA ASP A 27 -9.22 6.29 -14.53
C ASP A 27 -10.65 5.88 -14.90
N ASN A 28 -11.13 4.76 -14.38
CA ASN A 28 -12.48 4.26 -14.67
C ASN A 28 -13.50 4.75 -13.64
N ARG A 29 -13.69 6.08 -13.56
CA ARG A 29 -14.61 6.72 -12.60
C ARG A 29 -16.03 6.21 -12.71
N THR A 30 -16.55 6.07 -13.92
CA THR A 30 -17.90 5.55 -14.17
C THR A 30 -18.13 4.19 -13.52
N ARG A 31 -17.10 3.32 -13.62
CA ARG A 31 -17.18 1.99 -13.02
C ARG A 31 -17.08 2.01 -11.50
N ILE A 32 -16.26 2.91 -10.96
CA ILE A 32 -16.14 3.09 -9.51
C ILE A 32 -17.49 3.57 -8.95
N ASP A 33 -18.14 4.52 -9.60
CA ASP A 33 -19.45 5.03 -9.16
C ASP A 33 -20.55 3.98 -9.28
N ASP A 34 -20.53 3.14 -10.32
CA ASP A 34 -21.43 1.99 -10.44
C ASP A 34 -21.23 0.98 -9.28
N LEU A 35 -19.98 0.70 -8.92
CA LEU A 35 -19.67 -0.18 -7.79
C LEU A 35 -20.10 0.42 -6.44
N LYS A 36 -19.94 1.74 -6.26
CA LYS A 36 -20.43 2.46 -5.08
C LYS A 36 -21.94 2.37 -4.96
N ARG A 37 -22.68 2.62 -6.06
CA ARG A 37 -24.15 2.49 -6.09
C ARG A 37 -24.59 1.08 -5.70
N LYS A 38 -24.00 0.06 -6.31
CA LYS A 38 -24.32 -1.35 -6.00
C LYS A 38 -24.01 -1.71 -4.56
N LEU A 39 -22.93 -1.14 -3.99
CA LEU A 39 -22.61 -1.32 -2.58
C LEU A 39 -23.69 -0.67 -1.71
N ILE A 40 -24.12 0.55 -2.02
CA ILE A 40 -25.21 1.25 -1.32
C ILE A 40 -26.49 0.42 -1.34
N ASP A 41 -26.90 -0.05 -2.51
CA ASP A 41 -28.13 -0.84 -2.69
C ASP A 41 -28.06 -2.19 -1.95
N SER A 42 -26.90 -2.84 -1.99
CA SER A 42 -26.67 -4.09 -1.26
C SER A 42 -26.72 -3.89 0.27
N GLU A 43 -26.21 -2.78 0.74
CA GLU A 43 -26.16 -2.48 2.18
C GLU A 43 -27.50 -1.93 2.70
N ALA A 44 -28.24 -1.17 1.88
CA ALA A 44 -29.58 -0.70 2.23
C ALA A 44 -30.56 -1.86 2.53
N ARG A 45 -30.40 -2.99 1.83
CA ARG A 45 -31.21 -4.21 2.09
C ARG A 45 -30.94 -4.84 3.46
N LYS A 46 -29.81 -4.52 4.10
CA LYS A 46 -29.44 -5.02 5.43
C LYS A 46 -29.98 -4.15 6.56
N GLY A 47 -30.64 -3.03 6.26
CA GLY A 47 -31.14 -2.09 7.26
C GLY A 47 -30.05 -1.53 8.16
N GLU A 48 -30.29 -1.50 9.47
CA GLU A 48 -29.33 -0.95 10.44
C GLU A 48 -27.97 -1.66 10.50
N LYS A 49 -27.89 -2.93 10.09
CA LYS A 49 -26.65 -3.73 10.05
C LYS A 49 -25.79 -3.45 8.85
N GLY A 50 -26.28 -2.70 7.87
CA GLY A 50 -25.54 -2.33 6.65
C GLY A 50 -24.53 -1.20 6.89
N LEU A 51 -23.61 -1.03 5.95
CA LEU A 51 -22.72 0.14 5.93
C LEU A 51 -23.52 1.42 5.68
N LYS A 52 -23.29 2.41 6.51
CA LYS A 52 -23.84 3.74 6.30
C LYS A 52 -23.10 4.46 5.18
N ARG A 53 -23.78 5.39 4.47
CA ARG A 53 -23.23 6.17 3.37
C ARG A 53 -21.86 6.82 3.67
N PRO A 54 -21.62 7.43 4.84
CA PRO A 54 -20.30 7.99 5.18
C PRO A 54 -19.15 6.98 5.17
N SER A 55 -19.43 5.68 5.32
CA SER A 55 -18.40 4.65 5.20
C SER A 55 -18.08 4.34 3.73
N ILE A 56 -19.02 4.48 2.82
CA ILE A 56 -18.83 4.28 1.38
C ILE A 56 -18.11 5.47 0.77
N ASP A 57 -18.38 6.67 1.27
CA ASP A 57 -17.70 7.91 0.86
C ASP A 57 -16.20 7.89 1.18
N LEU A 58 -15.74 6.98 2.06
CA LEU A 58 -14.31 6.76 2.30
C LEU A 58 -13.55 6.30 1.03
N ILE A 59 -14.25 5.81 0.00
CA ILE A 59 -13.62 5.48 -1.29
C ILE A 59 -13.09 6.75 -1.95
N ASP A 60 -13.85 7.85 -1.90
CA ASP A 60 -13.43 9.13 -2.46
C ASP A 60 -12.31 9.74 -1.62
N VAL A 61 -12.42 9.67 -0.29
CA VAL A 61 -11.35 10.10 0.62
C VAL A 61 -10.04 9.36 0.32
N LEU A 62 -10.12 8.04 0.08
CA LEU A 62 -8.97 7.22 -0.29
C LEU A 62 -8.34 7.70 -1.59
N LEU A 63 -9.14 7.95 -2.64
CA LEU A 63 -8.64 8.39 -3.93
C LEU A 63 -8.03 9.79 -3.87
N ASP A 64 -8.62 10.70 -3.09
CA ASP A 64 -8.11 12.06 -2.95
C ASP A 64 -6.78 12.14 -2.20
N HIS A 65 -6.58 11.26 -1.23
CA HIS A 65 -5.35 11.25 -0.41
C HIS A 65 -4.27 10.29 -0.92
N MET A 66 -4.68 9.22 -1.60
CA MET A 66 -3.78 8.14 -2.01
C MET A 66 -3.93 7.75 -3.49
N GLY A 67 -4.62 8.56 -4.27
CA GLY A 67 -4.76 8.39 -5.71
C GLY A 67 -3.43 8.54 -6.45
N GLN A 68 -3.43 8.23 -7.74
CA GLN A 68 -2.25 8.20 -8.59
C GLN A 68 -1.48 9.53 -8.59
N SER A 69 -2.19 10.66 -8.55
CA SER A 69 -1.59 12.00 -8.48
C SER A 69 -0.84 12.29 -7.17
N LYS A 70 -1.03 11.49 -6.13
CA LYS A 70 -0.43 11.64 -4.80
C LYS A 70 0.65 10.59 -4.51
N ARG A 71 0.86 9.63 -5.42
CA ARG A 71 1.84 8.56 -5.24
C ARG A 71 3.10 8.84 -6.04
N ILE A 72 4.25 8.58 -5.43
CA ILE A 72 5.53 8.59 -6.14
C ILE A 72 5.60 7.32 -6.98
N GLY A 73 5.61 7.48 -8.31
CA GLY A 73 5.67 6.38 -9.26
C GLY A 73 4.39 5.52 -9.33
N ASN A 74 4.38 4.59 -10.25
CA ASN A 74 3.26 3.66 -10.42
C ASN A 74 3.51 2.38 -9.59
N CYS A 75 3.01 2.36 -8.35
CA CYS A 75 3.17 1.21 -7.46
C CYS A 75 2.52 -0.10 -7.97
N PHE A 76 1.74 -0.03 -9.04
CA PHE A 76 1.14 -1.19 -9.70
C PHE A 76 1.90 -1.62 -10.96
N GLN A 77 2.95 -0.91 -11.37
CA GLN A 77 3.81 -1.40 -12.45
C GLN A 77 4.59 -2.62 -11.96
N LYS A 78 4.51 -3.68 -12.76
CA LYS A 78 5.32 -4.90 -12.54
C LYS A 78 6.78 -4.54 -12.81
N SER A 79 7.53 -4.19 -11.78
CA SER A 79 8.97 -4.03 -11.90
C SER A 79 9.60 -5.38 -12.30
N SER A 80 10.71 -5.34 -13.01
CA SER A 80 11.51 -6.55 -13.34
C SER A 80 11.91 -7.32 -12.07
N ILE A 81 12.01 -6.63 -10.95
CA ILE A 81 12.30 -7.20 -9.62
C ILE A 81 11.10 -7.97 -9.09
N PHE A 82 9.88 -7.48 -9.31
CA PHE A 82 8.68 -8.21 -8.94
C PHE A 82 8.64 -9.57 -9.65
N ARG A 83 8.99 -9.64 -10.95
CA ARG A 83 9.13 -10.91 -11.67
C ARG A 83 10.19 -11.82 -11.05
N MET A 84 11.34 -11.26 -10.65
CA MET A 84 12.44 -12.05 -10.10
C MET A 84 12.14 -12.61 -8.71
N LEU A 85 11.37 -11.88 -7.89
CA LEU A 85 10.95 -12.30 -6.55
C LEU A 85 9.72 -13.22 -6.58
N THR A 86 8.88 -13.13 -7.63
CA THR A 86 7.64 -13.91 -7.76
C THR A 86 7.78 -15.11 -8.72
N GLN A 87 8.95 -15.40 -9.27
CA GLN A 87 9.17 -16.64 -10.02
C GLN A 87 8.95 -17.85 -9.10
N GLY A 88 7.72 -18.34 -9.09
CA GLY A 88 7.32 -19.54 -8.36
C GLY A 88 6.43 -19.32 -7.14
N VAL A 89 5.99 -18.12 -6.84
CA VAL A 89 5.08 -17.83 -5.73
C VAL A 89 3.97 -16.87 -6.17
N ASP A 90 2.77 -17.23 -5.73
CA ASP A 90 1.48 -16.58 -5.96
C ASP A 90 1.53 -15.10 -6.40
N VAL A 91 0.85 -14.83 -7.49
CA VAL A 91 0.57 -13.52 -8.10
C VAL A 91 -0.01 -12.49 -7.10
N LEU A 92 -0.33 -12.92 -5.89
CA LEU A 92 -0.95 -12.14 -4.82
C LEU A 92 0.04 -11.39 -3.91
N GLN A 93 1.36 -11.66 -4.01
CA GLN A 93 2.34 -10.97 -3.16
C GLN A 93 2.97 -9.78 -3.90
N SER A 94 2.33 -8.64 -3.79
CA SER A 94 2.92 -7.36 -4.17
C SER A 94 4.10 -7.04 -3.24
N ALA A 95 5.30 -6.87 -3.82
CA ALA A 95 6.43 -6.37 -3.06
C ALA A 95 6.22 -4.89 -2.71
N PRO A 96 6.40 -4.47 -1.46
CA PRO A 96 6.33 -3.07 -1.09
C PRO A 96 7.35 -2.23 -1.87
N MET A 97 7.00 -0.98 -2.13
CA MET A 97 7.89 0.00 -2.77
C MET A 97 9.22 0.15 -2.01
N LEU A 98 9.20 -0.05 -0.70
CA LEU A 98 10.36 -0.05 0.16
C LEU A 98 11.50 -0.93 -0.38
N LEU A 99 11.18 -2.12 -0.91
CA LEU A 99 12.20 -3.02 -1.45
C LEU A 99 12.94 -2.41 -2.63
N GLN A 100 12.21 -1.71 -3.52
CA GLN A 100 12.81 -1.01 -4.65
C GLN A 100 13.68 0.15 -4.20
N VAL A 101 13.16 0.99 -3.30
CA VAL A 101 13.89 2.13 -2.73
C VAL A 101 15.18 1.68 -2.06
N MET A 102 15.13 0.63 -1.25
CA MET A 102 16.31 0.06 -0.58
C MET A 102 17.32 -0.51 -1.58
N LYS A 103 16.85 -1.15 -2.64
CA LYS A 103 17.73 -1.65 -3.69
C LYS A 103 18.41 -0.52 -4.45
N ASP A 104 17.67 0.52 -4.80
CA ASP A 104 18.21 1.67 -5.52
C ASP A 104 19.21 2.44 -4.64
N LEU A 105 18.93 2.55 -3.34
CA LEU A 105 19.87 3.11 -2.36
C LEU A 105 21.16 2.29 -2.32
N CYS A 106 21.06 0.97 -2.14
CA CYS A 106 22.24 0.08 -2.03
C CYS A 106 23.04 -0.02 -3.34
N ASN A 107 22.47 0.35 -4.46
CA ASN A 107 23.17 0.40 -5.76
C ASN A 107 23.65 1.82 -6.14
N GLY A 108 23.45 2.82 -5.28
CA GLY A 108 23.78 4.21 -5.59
C GLY A 108 22.91 4.83 -6.69
N LYS A 109 21.71 4.26 -6.94
CA LYS A 109 20.79 4.66 -8.02
C LYS A 109 19.53 5.37 -7.51
N LEU A 110 19.49 5.69 -6.22
CA LEU A 110 18.35 6.39 -5.65
C LEU A 110 18.25 7.80 -6.24
N SER A 111 17.06 8.14 -6.76
CA SER A 111 16.81 9.46 -7.35
C SER A 111 16.93 10.57 -6.30
N THR A 112 17.85 11.49 -6.50
CA THR A 112 18.02 12.65 -5.60
C THR A 112 16.92 13.69 -5.76
N ALA A 113 16.15 13.65 -6.85
CA ALA A 113 14.98 14.49 -7.04
C ALA A 113 13.81 14.04 -6.16
N ASP A 114 13.63 12.72 -6.04
CA ASP A 114 12.55 12.14 -5.21
C ASP A 114 12.97 11.98 -3.74
N TYR A 115 14.27 11.76 -3.51
CA TYR A 115 14.87 11.52 -2.19
C TYR A 115 16.09 12.43 -2.01
N PRO A 116 15.88 13.75 -1.77
CA PRO A 116 16.97 14.69 -1.63
C PRO A 116 17.79 14.42 -0.36
N PHE A 117 19.09 14.70 -0.43
CA PHE A 117 19.94 14.69 0.76
C PHE A 117 19.61 15.86 1.69
N MET A 118 19.61 15.58 2.97
CA MET A 118 19.56 16.59 4.02
C MET A 118 20.96 16.67 4.65
N GLY A 119 21.79 17.57 4.14
CA GLY A 119 23.21 17.71 4.51
C GLY A 119 24.15 17.37 3.36
N ASP A 120 25.41 17.14 3.68
CA ASP A 120 26.43 16.83 2.68
C ASP A 120 26.18 15.46 2.04
N ARG A 121 26.31 15.44 0.71
CA ARG A 121 26.20 14.20 -0.04
C ARG A 121 27.40 13.30 0.27
N THR A 122 27.12 12.06 0.64
CA THR A 122 28.13 11.01 0.76
C THR A 122 27.90 9.94 -0.29
N ASP A 123 28.95 9.49 -0.96
CA ASP A 123 28.89 8.38 -1.90
C ASP A 123 28.97 7.01 -1.19
N ASN A 124 29.25 7.01 0.10
CA ASN A 124 29.29 5.82 0.92
C ASN A 124 27.90 5.36 1.32
N ILE A 125 27.53 4.16 0.93
CA ILE A 125 26.26 3.53 1.33
C ILE A 125 26.42 2.95 2.72
N PRO A 126 25.67 3.42 3.73
CA PRO A 126 25.81 2.96 5.11
C PRO A 126 25.41 1.50 5.27
N ASP A 127 26.04 0.81 6.22
CA ASP A 127 25.66 -0.57 6.56
C ASP A 127 24.41 -0.61 7.45
N ASN A 128 24.20 0.42 8.26
CA ASN A 128 23.02 0.57 9.10
C ASN A 128 22.10 1.67 8.53
N ILE A 129 20.87 1.30 8.22
CA ILE A 129 19.90 2.17 7.58
C ILE A 129 18.65 2.24 8.44
N ILE A 130 18.19 3.44 8.77
CA ILE A 130 16.92 3.67 9.46
C ILE A 130 15.94 4.20 8.43
N VAL A 131 14.81 3.51 8.30
CA VAL A 131 13.67 3.94 7.47
C VAL A 131 12.53 4.33 8.40
N PHE A 132 12.08 5.58 8.32
CA PHE A 132 10.96 6.06 9.11
C PHE A 132 9.80 6.49 8.20
N TYR A 133 8.63 5.92 8.43
CA TYR A 133 7.40 6.26 7.73
C TYR A 133 6.57 7.25 8.54
N VAL A 134 6.38 8.44 8.00
CA VAL A 134 5.40 9.39 8.54
C VAL A 134 4.00 8.88 8.20
N GLY A 135 3.16 8.70 9.22
CA GLY A 135 1.81 8.17 9.06
C GLY A 135 1.66 6.66 9.31
N GLY A 136 2.75 5.89 9.28
CA GLY A 136 2.75 4.48 9.68
C GLY A 136 3.16 3.50 8.58
N THR A 137 3.46 2.29 9.00
CA THR A 137 3.91 1.17 8.18
C THR A 137 2.87 0.06 8.12
N THR A 138 3.08 -0.93 7.27
CA THR A 138 2.29 -2.16 7.23
C THR A 138 3.15 -3.39 7.53
N TYR A 139 2.52 -4.53 7.74
CA TYR A 139 3.24 -5.80 7.91
C TYR A 139 4.03 -6.20 6.65
N ALA A 140 3.64 -5.71 5.47
CA ALA A 140 4.36 -5.98 4.23
C ALA A 140 5.74 -5.32 4.22
N GLU A 141 5.86 -4.07 4.68
CA GLU A 141 7.15 -3.40 4.85
C GLU A 141 8.00 -4.06 5.94
N SER A 142 7.39 -4.43 7.07
CA SER A 142 8.09 -5.14 8.14
C SER A 142 8.66 -6.48 7.66
N ARG A 143 7.90 -7.24 6.87
CA ARG A 143 8.35 -8.47 6.24
C ARG A 143 9.51 -8.23 5.28
N THR A 144 9.43 -7.17 4.46
CA THR A 144 10.51 -6.77 3.55
C THR A 144 11.80 -6.47 4.31
N VAL A 145 11.73 -5.72 5.40
CA VAL A 145 12.89 -5.42 6.24
C VAL A 145 13.47 -6.69 6.87
N HIS A 146 12.61 -7.60 7.34
CA HIS A 146 13.08 -8.90 7.84
C HIS A 146 13.83 -9.69 6.75
N GLN A 147 13.32 -9.74 5.52
CA GLN A 147 13.97 -10.41 4.39
C GLN A 147 15.33 -9.77 4.05
N ILE A 148 15.42 -8.44 4.09
CA ILE A 148 16.69 -7.74 3.89
C ILE A 148 17.69 -8.11 4.98
N ASN A 149 17.30 -8.04 6.25
CA ASN A 149 18.18 -8.30 7.41
C ASN A 149 18.62 -9.75 7.51
N THR A 150 17.78 -10.69 7.10
CA THR A 150 18.12 -12.12 7.06
C THR A 150 18.80 -12.52 5.75
N ASN A 151 18.87 -11.60 4.80
CA ASN A 151 19.39 -11.82 3.44
C ASN A 151 18.75 -13.03 2.73
N THR A 152 17.47 -13.29 3.00
CA THR A 152 16.74 -14.44 2.49
C THR A 152 15.45 -14.04 1.80
N THR A 153 15.07 -14.79 0.76
CA THR A 153 13.74 -14.74 0.17
C THR A 153 12.98 -16.00 0.58
N GLU A 154 11.69 -15.86 0.93
CA GLU A 154 10.88 -17.02 1.37
C GLU A 154 10.72 -18.08 0.29
N SER A 155 10.68 -17.67 -0.99
CA SER A 155 10.39 -18.55 -2.11
C SER A 155 11.57 -19.40 -2.59
N ASN A 156 12.82 -18.95 -2.43
CA ASN A 156 13.95 -19.61 -3.07
C ASN A 156 15.20 -19.76 -2.20
N LYS A 157 15.18 -19.28 -0.95
CA LYS A 157 16.36 -19.23 -0.06
C LYS A 157 17.63 -18.63 -0.74
N LYS A 158 17.45 -17.92 -1.86
CA LYS A 158 18.54 -17.25 -2.57
C LYS A 158 18.90 -15.95 -1.86
N PRO A 159 20.18 -15.72 -1.59
CA PRO A 159 20.61 -14.49 -0.92
C PRO A 159 20.30 -13.27 -1.80
N LEU A 160 19.82 -12.21 -1.16
CA LEU A 160 19.61 -10.91 -1.79
C LEU A 160 20.96 -10.19 -1.89
N LYS A 161 21.72 -10.47 -2.94
CA LYS A 161 23.11 -10.01 -3.14
C LYS A 161 23.36 -8.53 -2.82
N TYR A 162 22.36 -7.67 -3.06
CA TYR A 162 22.45 -6.21 -2.85
C TYR A 162 22.44 -5.81 -1.37
N PHE A 163 21.97 -6.68 -0.47
CA PHE A 163 21.79 -6.35 0.94
C PHE A 163 22.78 -7.07 1.85
N LYS A 164 23.81 -7.71 1.27
CA LYS A 164 24.83 -8.37 2.06
C LYS A 164 25.54 -7.38 2.99
N GLY A 165 25.52 -7.67 4.29
CA GLY A 165 26.12 -6.79 5.32
C GLY A 165 25.27 -5.58 5.70
N LYS A 166 24.09 -5.38 5.09
CA LYS A 166 23.21 -4.25 5.42
C LYS A 166 22.22 -4.63 6.53
N ARG A 167 22.00 -3.69 7.44
CA ARG A 167 21.01 -3.78 8.51
C ARG A 167 20.02 -2.64 8.38
N VAL A 168 18.74 -2.98 8.32
CA VAL A 168 17.65 -2.00 8.20
C VAL A 168 16.81 -2.02 9.46
N VAL A 169 16.53 -0.85 10.01
CA VAL A 169 15.56 -0.64 11.09
C VAL A 169 14.37 0.11 10.53
N LEU A 170 13.18 -0.42 10.70
CA LEU A 170 11.94 0.18 10.26
C LEU A 170 11.24 0.85 11.45
N GLY A 171 10.95 2.12 11.31
CA GLY A 171 10.17 2.91 12.25
C GLY A 171 8.94 3.54 11.57
N GLY A 172 7.98 3.93 12.38
CA GLY A 172 6.80 4.65 11.93
C GLY A 172 5.89 4.96 13.12
N GLU A 173 4.91 5.87 12.91
CA GLU A 173 3.97 6.23 13.98
C GLU A 173 3.14 5.04 14.46
N LYS A 174 2.80 4.14 13.58
CA LYS A 174 2.01 2.94 13.88
C LYS A 174 2.12 1.88 12.78
N VAL A 175 1.71 0.66 13.10
CA VAL A 175 1.56 -0.42 12.14
C VAL A 175 0.08 -0.52 11.74
N HIS A 176 -0.20 -0.29 10.46
CA HIS A 176 -1.55 -0.33 9.92
C HIS A 176 -2.00 -1.76 9.59
N ARG A 177 -3.17 -2.09 10.09
CA ARG A 177 -4.04 -3.16 9.60
C ARG A 177 -5.19 -2.55 8.83
N SER A 178 -5.93 -3.32 8.04
CA SER A 178 -7.07 -2.79 7.27
C SER A 178 -8.08 -2.00 8.11
N ILE A 179 -8.36 -2.42 9.35
CA ILE A 179 -9.28 -1.72 10.25
C ILE A 179 -8.68 -0.40 10.74
N THR A 180 -7.41 -0.39 11.16
CA THR A 180 -6.75 0.85 11.61
C THR A 180 -6.56 1.84 10.48
N PHE A 181 -6.31 1.36 9.27
CA PHE A 181 -6.25 2.17 8.07
C PHE A 181 -7.60 2.82 7.74
N LEU A 182 -8.70 2.06 7.79
CA LEU A 182 -10.04 2.63 7.60
C LEU A 182 -10.39 3.67 8.68
N SER A 183 -9.93 3.45 9.93
CA SER A 183 -10.11 4.43 11.00
C SER A 183 -9.29 5.71 10.73
N TYR A 184 -8.11 5.58 10.13
CA TYR A 184 -7.32 6.71 9.68
C TYR A 184 -8.03 7.50 8.56
N LEU A 185 -8.57 6.84 7.55
CA LEU A 185 -9.36 7.48 6.50
C LEU A 185 -10.59 8.22 7.06
N ARG A 186 -11.26 7.64 8.06
CA ARG A 186 -12.37 8.33 8.74
C ARG A 186 -11.92 9.59 9.46
N LYS A 187 -10.73 9.63 10.02
CA LYS A 187 -10.17 10.87 10.61
C LYS A 187 -9.90 11.90 9.53
N LEU A 188 -9.28 11.49 8.41
CA LEU A 188 -9.03 12.38 7.28
C LEU A 188 -10.32 12.98 6.70
N SER A 189 -11.39 12.18 6.60
CA SER A 189 -12.68 12.68 6.10
C SER A 189 -13.28 13.79 6.95
N LYS A 190 -12.99 13.80 8.25
CA LYS A 190 -13.45 14.86 9.17
C LYS A 190 -12.62 16.14 9.09
N LEU A 191 -11.39 16.06 8.57
CA LEU A 191 -10.49 17.20 8.41
C LEU A 191 -10.72 17.93 7.06
N ARG A 192 -11.58 17.38 6.19
CA ARG A 192 -12.00 18.09 4.97
C ARG A 192 -12.80 19.32 5.39
N PRO A 193 -12.42 20.53 4.95
CA PRO A 193 -13.33 21.65 5.03
C PRO A 193 -14.60 21.28 4.24
N ALA A 194 -15.75 21.51 4.84
CA ALA A 194 -17.02 21.45 4.11
C ALA A 194 -16.97 22.55 3.04
N PHE A 195 -16.80 22.15 1.77
CA PHE A 195 -17.03 23.04 0.62
C PHE A 195 -18.50 23.04 0.27
#